data_5d70f2e6d1f99d8e512fa580e128ed03
#
_entry.id   5d70f2e6d1f99d8e512fa580e128ed03
#
_cell.length_a   1.000
_cell.length_b   1.000
_cell.length_c   1.000
_cell.angle_alpha   90.00
_cell.angle_beta   90.00
_cell.angle_gamma   90.00
#
_symmetry.space_group_name_H-M   'P 1'
#
loop_
_entity.id
_entity.type
_entity.pdbx_description
1 polymer ?
#
loop_
_entity_poly.entity_id
_entity_poly.type
_entity_poly.pdbx_seq_one_letter_code
_entity_poly.pdbx_strand_id
1 'polypeptide(L)'
;MSRFPHVCGLCLLLKYWQILALAPFRTSGPMVARCQRWVTLIAVFRWLLLTSMAPFVLWKSAAMYEATNVRHSMVFKTIALATMTGDVCISLALLGNHLWNRRELANLLNDLARLHRRRRLSWWSTLFLWLKLLLSLYDLLCSVPFLKGAGGRLPWSQLVAYGVQLYFQHVASVYGNGIFGGILLMLECYNQLEREEPNLARLLQKEGSWLRLTRRFVKVFQLGIFLLVFGSFVNIMVNIYAFMSYYVSLHGVPLTISNNCLVLAIQLHAVILAAHLCQVRSAKLRKKCSQLEHVPEGLTQEQAMASNPFPLLTPTSNVKFHILGIFVLDNSFWLFLVSYAMNFIVVILQTSFEHINHGEI
;
A
#
# COMPACT_ATOMS: atom_id res chain seq x y z
N MET A 1 -29.45 11.24 -21.93
CA MET A 1 -28.13 11.31 -21.23
C MET A 1 -27.69 9.90 -20.89
N SER A 2 -26.71 9.40 -21.63
CA SER A 2 -26.23 8.02 -21.63
C SER A 2 -25.69 7.63 -20.26
N ARG A 3 -26.25 6.58 -19.68
CA ARG A 3 -25.72 5.88 -18.49
C ARG A 3 -24.45 5.15 -18.92
N PHE A 4 -23.32 5.83 -18.93
CA PHE A 4 -22.05 5.12 -18.87
C PHE A 4 -22.06 4.34 -17.54
N PRO A 5 -21.88 3.03 -17.55
CA PRO A 5 -21.66 2.29 -16.33
C PRO A 5 -20.37 2.86 -15.76
N HIS A 6 -20.47 3.64 -14.68
CA HIS A 6 -19.32 4.01 -13.90
C HIS A 6 -18.70 2.69 -13.40
N VAL A 7 -17.76 2.15 -14.16
CA VAL A 7 -16.93 1.04 -13.72
C VAL A 7 -16.18 1.61 -12.52
N CYS A 8 -16.72 1.34 -11.34
CA CYS A 8 -16.18 1.82 -10.11
C CYS A 8 -14.76 1.29 -10.02
N GLY A 9 -13.74 2.17 -9.97
CA GLY A 9 -12.34 1.77 -9.87
C GLY A 9 -12.10 0.78 -8.74
N LEU A 10 -12.87 0.90 -7.63
CA LEU A 10 -12.85 -0.07 -6.53
C LEU A 10 -13.38 -1.46 -6.93
N CYS A 11 -14.38 -1.54 -7.82
CA CYS A 11 -14.89 -2.84 -8.33
C CYS A 11 -13.83 -3.52 -9.20
N LEU A 12 -13.16 -2.75 -10.05
CA LEU A 12 -12.06 -3.23 -10.87
C LEU A 12 -10.90 -3.70 -10.00
N LEU A 13 -10.50 -2.90 -9.03
CA LEU A 13 -9.45 -3.23 -8.07
C LEU A 13 -9.77 -4.52 -7.29
N LEU A 14 -11.02 -4.71 -6.85
CA LEU A 14 -11.44 -5.91 -6.15
C LEU A 14 -11.40 -7.16 -7.05
N LYS A 15 -11.82 -7.05 -8.31
CA LYS A 15 -11.67 -8.13 -9.29
C LYS A 15 -10.20 -8.44 -9.54
N TYR A 16 -9.38 -7.41 -9.63
CA TYR A 16 -7.94 -7.58 -9.81
C TYR A 16 -7.29 -8.27 -8.60
N TRP A 17 -7.70 -7.93 -7.38
CA TRP A 17 -7.31 -8.64 -6.17
C TRP A 17 -7.70 -10.13 -6.19
N GLN A 18 -8.86 -10.46 -6.76
CA GLN A 18 -9.26 -11.87 -6.92
C GLN A 18 -8.37 -12.61 -7.90
N ILE A 19 -8.01 -11.99 -9.02
CA ILE A 19 -7.08 -12.57 -10.02
C ILE A 19 -5.71 -12.84 -9.38
N LEU A 20 -5.21 -11.91 -8.57
CA LEU A 20 -3.92 -12.04 -7.89
C LEU A 20 -3.97 -12.90 -6.62
N ALA A 21 -5.11 -13.49 -6.29
CA ALA A 21 -5.35 -14.25 -5.05
C ALA A 21 -5.22 -13.45 -3.74
N LEU A 22 -5.17 -12.12 -3.81
CA LEU A 22 -5.23 -11.23 -2.64
C LEU A 22 -6.62 -11.22 -1.98
N ALA A 23 -7.68 -11.57 -2.71
CA ALA A 23 -9.04 -11.67 -2.22
C ALA A 23 -9.54 -13.11 -2.29
N PRO A 24 -9.30 -13.95 -1.23
CA PRO A 24 -9.64 -15.37 -1.22
C PRO A 24 -11.14 -15.62 -0.92
N PHE A 25 -12.02 -14.89 -1.62
CA PHE A 25 -13.48 -14.98 -1.53
C PHE A 25 -14.12 -14.62 -2.87
N ARG A 26 -15.35 -15.07 -3.07
CA ARG A 26 -16.14 -14.74 -4.26
C ARG A 26 -16.98 -13.50 -4.02
N THR A 27 -17.06 -12.61 -5.02
CA THR A 27 -18.01 -11.50 -5.01
C THR A 27 -19.28 -11.93 -5.73
N SER A 28 -20.41 -11.83 -5.05
CA SER A 28 -21.74 -12.03 -5.63
C SER A 28 -22.45 -10.67 -5.73
N GLY A 29 -22.81 -10.27 -6.96
CA GLY A 29 -23.40 -8.96 -7.22
C GLY A 29 -22.40 -7.80 -7.00
N PRO A 30 -22.85 -6.56 -6.93
CA PRO A 30 -21.96 -5.45 -6.75
C PRO A 30 -21.39 -5.45 -5.32
N MET A 31 -20.20 -6.06 -5.17
CA MET A 31 -19.31 -5.98 -4.01
C MET A 31 -19.74 -6.74 -2.73
N VAL A 32 -20.53 -7.81 -2.81
CA VAL A 32 -20.76 -8.67 -1.63
C VAL A 32 -19.72 -9.80 -1.60
N ALA A 33 -18.79 -9.73 -0.66
CA ALA A 33 -17.76 -10.76 -0.48
C ALA A 33 -18.32 -11.96 0.32
N ARG A 34 -18.20 -13.16 -0.22
CA ARG A 34 -18.60 -14.41 0.46
C ARG A 34 -17.44 -15.39 0.47
N CYS A 35 -17.06 -15.84 1.67
CA CYS A 35 -16.08 -16.90 1.82
C CYS A 35 -16.72 -18.25 1.45
N GLN A 36 -16.25 -18.85 0.36
CA GLN A 36 -16.65 -20.19 -0.08
C GLN A 36 -15.51 -21.16 0.15
N ARG A 37 -15.80 -22.40 0.59
CA ARG A 37 -14.79 -23.42 0.89
C ARG A 37 -13.89 -23.71 -0.33
N TRP A 38 -14.47 -23.86 -1.52
CA TRP A 38 -13.71 -24.12 -2.76
C TRP A 38 -12.76 -23.00 -3.13
N VAL A 39 -13.21 -21.74 -3.03
CA VAL A 39 -12.35 -20.57 -3.31
C VAL A 39 -11.21 -20.50 -2.32
N THR A 40 -11.47 -20.84 -1.06
CA THR A 40 -10.41 -20.91 -0.04
C THR A 40 -9.41 -22.03 -0.34
N LEU A 41 -9.87 -23.22 -0.72
CA LEU A 41 -8.98 -24.33 -1.07
C LEU A 41 -8.08 -23.99 -2.26
N ILE A 42 -8.64 -23.38 -3.32
CA ILE A 42 -7.87 -22.91 -4.48
C ILE A 42 -6.83 -21.88 -4.04
N ALA A 43 -7.20 -20.93 -3.17
CA ALA A 43 -6.27 -19.91 -2.70
C ALA A 43 -5.14 -20.51 -1.82
N VAL A 44 -5.45 -21.48 -0.96
CA VAL A 44 -4.44 -22.23 -0.18
C VAL A 44 -3.51 -23.01 -1.10
N PHE A 45 -4.07 -23.76 -2.06
CA PHE A 45 -3.27 -24.51 -3.02
C PHE A 45 -2.33 -23.61 -3.81
N ARG A 46 -2.84 -22.47 -4.30
CA ARG A 46 -2.04 -21.47 -5.01
C ARG A 46 -0.94 -20.89 -4.13
N TRP A 47 -1.23 -20.57 -2.87
CA TRP A 47 -0.23 -20.08 -1.91
C TRP A 47 0.86 -21.12 -1.67
N LEU A 48 0.51 -22.39 -1.46
CA LEU A 48 1.47 -23.49 -1.31
C LEU A 48 2.33 -23.67 -2.56
N LEU A 49 1.72 -23.62 -3.74
CA LEU A 49 2.44 -23.71 -5.02
C LEU A 49 3.45 -22.55 -5.17
N LEU A 50 3.05 -21.32 -4.89
CA LEU A 50 3.95 -20.17 -4.95
C LEU A 50 5.09 -20.27 -3.93
N THR A 51 4.79 -20.75 -2.72
CA THR A 51 5.81 -20.98 -1.68
C THR A 51 6.81 -22.06 -2.11
N SER A 52 6.34 -23.16 -2.72
CA SER A 52 7.23 -24.22 -3.21
C SER A 52 8.06 -23.79 -4.42
N MET A 53 7.55 -22.87 -5.25
CA MET A 53 8.29 -22.31 -6.38
C MET A 53 9.30 -21.21 -5.97
N ALA A 54 9.16 -20.61 -4.81
CA ALA A 54 10.01 -19.50 -4.38
C ALA A 54 11.52 -19.81 -4.42
N PRO A 55 12.03 -20.95 -3.89
CA PRO A 55 13.47 -21.28 -3.98
C PRO A 55 13.95 -21.42 -5.43
N PHE A 56 13.14 -22.03 -6.31
CA PHE A 56 13.45 -22.16 -7.72
C PHE A 56 13.54 -20.80 -8.42
N VAL A 57 12.60 -19.90 -8.12
CA VAL A 57 12.58 -18.53 -8.66
C VAL A 57 13.82 -17.77 -8.24
N LEU A 58 14.18 -17.80 -6.95
CA LEU A 58 15.36 -17.12 -6.42
C LEU A 58 16.65 -17.67 -7.01
N TRP A 59 16.78 -18.98 -7.12
CA TRP A 59 17.95 -19.62 -7.74
C TRP A 59 18.11 -19.21 -9.20
N LYS A 60 17.04 -19.28 -10.01
CA LYS A 60 17.10 -18.91 -11.43
C LYS A 60 17.29 -17.41 -11.65
N SER A 61 16.70 -16.57 -10.81
CA SER A 61 16.91 -15.13 -10.86
C SER A 61 18.35 -14.75 -10.51
N ALA A 62 18.95 -15.40 -9.51
CA ALA A 62 20.37 -15.22 -9.18
C ALA A 62 21.27 -15.62 -10.37
N ALA A 63 21.05 -16.78 -10.96
CA ALA A 63 21.81 -17.24 -12.12
C ALA A 63 21.65 -16.30 -13.35
N MET A 64 20.46 -15.72 -13.54
CA MET A 64 20.24 -14.73 -14.61
C MET A 64 21.01 -13.43 -14.32
N TYR A 65 21.07 -12.99 -13.06
CA TYR A 65 21.85 -11.84 -12.66
C TYR A 65 23.35 -12.04 -12.87
N GLU A 66 23.87 -13.23 -12.57
CA GLU A 66 25.28 -13.59 -12.82
C GLU A 66 25.61 -13.57 -14.30
N ALA A 67 24.71 -14.07 -15.15
CA ALA A 67 24.91 -14.12 -16.60
C ALA A 67 24.89 -12.73 -17.28
N THR A 68 24.04 -11.81 -16.78
CA THR A 68 23.86 -10.48 -17.40
C THR A 68 24.81 -9.41 -16.89
N ASN A 69 25.36 -9.57 -15.68
CA ASN A 69 26.08 -8.52 -14.95
C ASN A 69 27.52 -8.92 -14.59
N VAL A 70 28.29 -9.44 -15.53
CA VAL A 70 29.68 -9.88 -15.33
C VAL A 70 30.60 -8.80 -14.72
N ARG A 71 30.23 -7.53 -14.83
CA ARG A 71 31.04 -6.39 -14.37
C ARG A 71 30.63 -5.74 -13.05
N HIS A 72 29.53 -6.20 -12.42
CA HIS A 72 29.07 -5.56 -11.18
C HIS A 72 29.75 -6.12 -9.93
N SER A 73 29.96 -5.24 -8.95
CA SER A 73 30.58 -5.61 -7.67
C SER A 73 29.78 -6.72 -6.95
N MET A 74 30.45 -7.56 -6.17
CA MET A 74 29.82 -8.59 -5.32
C MET A 74 28.73 -7.99 -4.42
N VAL A 75 28.97 -6.77 -3.92
CA VAL A 75 28.04 -6.05 -3.06
C VAL A 75 26.72 -5.78 -3.80
N PHE A 76 26.77 -5.30 -5.05
CA PHE A 76 25.56 -5.05 -5.83
C PHE A 76 24.74 -6.34 -6.07
N LYS A 77 25.42 -7.43 -6.43
CA LYS A 77 24.77 -8.75 -6.61
C LYS A 77 24.07 -9.23 -5.34
N THR A 78 24.76 -9.12 -4.19
CA THR A 78 24.21 -9.51 -2.89
C THR A 78 22.98 -8.68 -2.52
N ILE A 79 23.07 -7.36 -2.71
CA ILE A 79 21.95 -6.44 -2.45
C ILE A 79 20.75 -6.75 -3.37
N ALA A 80 20.99 -6.95 -4.65
CA ALA A 80 19.92 -7.28 -5.61
C ALA A 80 19.23 -8.61 -5.24
N LEU A 81 19.99 -9.64 -4.88
CA LEU A 81 19.44 -10.92 -4.44
C LEU A 81 18.66 -10.79 -3.12
N ALA A 82 19.17 -10.02 -2.17
CA ALA A 82 18.47 -9.74 -0.92
C ALA A 82 17.13 -9.01 -1.16
N THR A 83 17.11 -8.05 -2.08
CA THR A 83 15.88 -7.34 -2.46
C THR A 83 14.86 -8.27 -3.11
N MET A 84 15.30 -9.11 -4.07
CA MET A 84 14.42 -10.10 -4.70
C MET A 84 13.85 -11.08 -3.67
N THR A 85 14.67 -11.54 -2.74
CA THR A 85 14.25 -12.40 -1.64
C THR A 85 13.22 -11.70 -0.75
N GLY A 86 13.47 -10.43 -0.44
CA GLY A 86 12.55 -9.58 0.31
C GLY A 86 11.18 -9.48 -0.37
N ASP A 87 11.15 -9.19 -1.67
CA ASP A 87 9.90 -9.08 -2.45
C ASP A 87 9.10 -10.39 -2.44
N VAL A 88 9.77 -11.52 -2.59
CA VAL A 88 9.13 -12.85 -2.52
C VAL A 88 8.55 -13.10 -1.13
N CYS A 89 9.34 -12.87 -0.08
CA CYS A 89 8.92 -13.05 1.32
C CYS A 89 7.75 -12.16 1.68
N ILE A 90 7.82 -10.86 1.32
CA ILE A 90 6.74 -9.89 1.56
C ILE A 90 5.47 -10.34 0.86
N SER A 91 5.53 -10.70 -0.41
CA SER A 91 4.35 -11.11 -1.18
C SER A 91 3.72 -12.38 -0.66
N LEU A 92 4.52 -13.38 -0.29
CA LEU A 92 4.03 -14.61 0.35
C LEU A 92 3.40 -14.33 1.72
N ALA A 93 3.99 -13.44 2.51
CA ALA A 93 3.45 -13.03 3.80
C ALA A 93 2.11 -12.27 3.63
N LEU A 94 1.99 -11.38 2.63
CA LEU A 94 0.75 -10.69 2.31
C LEU A 94 -0.37 -11.66 1.90
N LEU A 95 -0.07 -12.59 1.01
CA LEU A 95 -1.03 -13.61 0.58
C LEU A 95 -1.45 -14.52 1.75
N GLY A 96 -0.49 -14.96 2.57
CA GLY A 96 -0.73 -15.78 3.76
C GLY A 96 -1.58 -15.04 4.80
N ASN A 97 -1.28 -13.76 5.07
CA ASN A 97 -2.05 -12.93 5.98
C ASN A 97 -3.51 -12.77 5.51
N HIS A 98 -3.74 -12.60 4.21
CA HIS A 98 -5.10 -12.52 3.66
C HIS A 98 -5.86 -13.84 3.74
N LEU A 99 -5.18 -14.97 3.55
CA LEU A 99 -5.77 -16.30 3.75
C LEU A 99 -6.18 -16.51 5.20
N TRP A 100 -5.32 -16.14 6.15
CA TRP A 100 -5.59 -16.25 7.57
C TRP A 100 -6.75 -15.37 8.01
N ASN A 101 -6.73 -14.11 7.62
CA ASN A 101 -7.71 -13.10 7.99
C ASN A 101 -8.90 -13.01 7.01
N ARG A 102 -9.14 -14.02 6.15
CA ARG A 102 -10.11 -13.96 5.04
C ARG A 102 -11.53 -13.56 5.45
N ARG A 103 -12.00 -14.01 6.63
CA ARG A 103 -13.34 -13.68 7.13
C ARG A 103 -13.44 -12.22 7.55
N GLU A 104 -12.45 -11.74 8.29
CA GLU A 104 -12.37 -10.35 8.73
C GLU A 104 -12.24 -9.41 7.52
N LEU A 105 -11.41 -9.79 6.55
CA LEU A 105 -11.25 -9.05 5.29
C LEU A 105 -12.56 -8.99 4.49
N ALA A 106 -13.27 -10.11 4.34
CA ALA A 106 -14.54 -10.15 3.64
C ALA A 106 -15.61 -9.27 4.33
N ASN A 107 -15.68 -9.33 5.66
CA ASN A 107 -16.60 -8.51 6.45
C ASN A 107 -16.26 -7.02 6.32
N LEU A 108 -14.98 -6.67 6.43
CA LEU A 108 -14.50 -5.30 6.25
C LEU A 108 -14.83 -4.75 4.87
N LEU A 109 -14.60 -5.54 3.81
CA LEU A 109 -14.92 -5.15 2.44
C LEU A 109 -16.44 -5.01 2.22
N ASN A 110 -17.25 -5.86 2.85
CA ASN A 110 -18.70 -5.72 2.82
C ASN A 110 -19.15 -4.42 3.50
N ASP A 111 -18.55 -4.06 4.62
CA ASP A 111 -18.83 -2.80 5.30
C ASP A 111 -18.42 -1.60 4.44
N LEU A 112 -17.21 -1.61 3.89
CA LEU A 112 -16.74 -0.59 2.95
C LEU A 112 -17.62 -0.50 1.70
N ALA A 113 -18.07 -1.63 1.16
CA ALA A 113 -18.97 -1.68 0.01
C ALA A 113 -20.36 -1.10 0.30
N ARG A 114 -20.92 -1.35 1.50
CA ARG A 114 -22.18 -0.74 1.93
C ARG A 114 -22.09 0.78 1.97
N LEU A 115 -20.95 1.28 2.40
CA LEU A 115 -20.67 2.70 2.45
C LEU A 115 -20.57 3.31 1.05
N HIS A 116 -19.82 2.66 0.17
CA HIS A 116 -19.66 3.11 -1.22
C HIS A 116 -20.99 3.11 -2.00
N ARG A 117 -21.88 2.15 -1.75
CA ARG A 117 -23.22 2.14 -2.38
C ARG A 117 -24.08 3.37 -2.04
N ARG A 118 -23.93 3.86 -0.84
CA ARG A 118 -24.65 5.05 -0.36
C ARG A 118 -24.01 6.36 -0.80
N ARG A 119 -22.72 6.33 -1.18
CA ARG A 119 -21.92 7.52 -1.44
C ARG A 119 -20.99 7.29 -2.62
N ARG A 120 -20.98 8.22 -3.57
CA ARG A 120 -20.06 8.18 -4.71
C ARG A 120 -18.73 8.79 -4.31
N LEU A 121 -17.62 8.20 -4.74
CA LEU A 121 -16.31 8.84 -4.67
C LEU A 121 -16.34 10.15 -5.43
N SER A 122 -15.68 11.17 -4.90
CA SER A 122 -15.48 12.42 -5.62
C SER A 122 -14.66 12.17 -6.89
N TRP A 123 -14.75 13.08 -7.84
CA TRP A 123 -13.95 13.03 -9.07
C TRP A 123 -12.47 12.94 -8.76
N TRP A 124 -11.98 13.74 -7.82
CA TRP A 124 -10.59 13.75 -7.40
C TRP A 124 -10.13 12.42 -6.81
N SER A 125 -10.91 11.84 -5.90
CA SER A 125 -10.59 10.53 -5.31
C SER A 125 -10.55 9.44 -6.36
N THR A 126 -11.45 9.49 -7.34
CA THR A 126 -11.47 8.56 -8.47
C THR A 126 -10.25 8.74 -9.36
N LEU A 127 -9.87 9.98 -9.68
CA LEU A 127 -8.69 10.30 -10.48
C LEU A 127 -7.41 9.81 -9.80
N PHE A 128 -7.23 10.06 -8.50
CA PHE A 128 -6.05 9.59 -7.75
C PHE A 128 -5.97 8.07 -7.68
N LEU A 129 -7.10 7.38 -7.55
CA LEU A 129 -7.13 5.91 -7.60
C LEU A 129 -6.68 5.39 -8.96
N TRP A 130 -7.19 5.97 -10.06
CA TRP A 130 -6.77 5.60 -11.41
C TRP A 130 -5.31 5.90 -11.67
N LEU A 131 -4.83 7.07 -11.25
CA LEU A 131 -3.42 7.44 -11.40
C LEU A 131 -2.51 6.42 -10.70
N LYS A 132 -2.87 5.99 -9.48
CA LYS A 132 -2.10 4.99 -8.74
C LYS A 132 -2.15 3.61 -9.40
N LEU A 133 -3.28 3.20 -9.95
CA LEU A 133 -3.39 1.96 -10.73
C LEU A 133 -2.52 2.02 -12.00
N LEU A 134 -2.52 3.14 -12.70
CA LEU A 134 -1.68 3.36 -13.88
C LEU A 134 -0.19 3.34 -13.54
N LEU A 135 0.21 3.94 -12.39
CA LEU A 135 1.59 3.86 -11.90
C LEU A 135 2.02 2.42 -11.61
N SER A 136 1.15 1.59 -11.04
CA SER A 136 1.47 0.18 -10.81
C SER A 136 1.58 -0.63 -12.10
N LEU A 137 0.78 -0.30 -13.11
CA LEU A 137 0.89 -0.91 -14.44
C LEU A 137 2.16 -0.44 -15.15
N TYR A 138 2.48 0.84 -15.04
CA TYR A 138 3.70 1.42 -15.59
C TYR A 138 4.95 0.76 -15.00
N ASP A 139 5.00 0.57 -13.68
CA ASP A 139 6.08 -0.12 -12.98
C ASP A 139 6.29 -1.55 -13.53
N LEU A 140 5.19 -2.29 -13.73
CA LEU A 140 5.24 -3.61 -14.37
C LEU A 140 5.78 -3.54 -15.80
N LEU A 141 5.34 -2.57 -16.60
CA LEU A 141 5.79 -2.39 -17.98
C LEU A 141 7.28 -2.01 -18.06
N CYS A 142 7.78 -1.21 -17.11
CA CYS A 142 9.20 -0.85 -17.04
C CYS A 142 10.11 -2.03 -16.74
N SER A 143 9.58 -3.13 -16.20
CA SER A 143 10.32 -4.36 -15.98
C SER A 143 10.50 -5.20 -17.25
N VAL A 144 9.68 -4.99 -18.29
CA VAL A 144 9.72 -5.75 -19.56
C VAL A 144 11.00 -5.52 -20.38
N PRO A 145 11.57 -4.29 -20.53
CA PRO A 145 12.82 -4.05 -21.26
C PRO A 145 14.02 -4.84 -20.75
N PHE A 146 14.02 -5.20 -19.47
CA PHE A 146 15.06 -6.05 -18.87
C PHE A 146 15.15 -7.41 -19.59
N LEU A 147 14.03 -7.98 -20.05
CA LEU A 147 14.00 -9.21 -20.85
C LEU A 147 14.64 -9.01 -22.24
N LYS A 148 14.54 -7.83 -22.81
CA LYS A 148 15.13 -7.52 -24.13
C LYS A 148 16.64 -7.26 -24.01
N GLY A 149 17.09 -6.62 -22.92
CA GLY A 149 18.51 -6.31 -22.68
C GLY A 149 19.38 -7.54 -22.40
N ALA A 150 18.76 -8.65 -21.99
CA ALA A 150 19.46 -9.93 -21.80
C ALA A 150 19.96 -10.58 -23.13
N GLY A 151 19.78 -9.92 -24.29
CA GLY A 151 20.49 -10.09 -25.55
C GLY A 151 20.57 -11.49 -26.18
N GLY A 152 19.90 -12.46 -25.66
CA GLY A 152 19.94 -13.84 -26.09
C GLY A 152 18.61 -14.58 -25.86
N ARG A 153 18.47 -15.76 -26.44
CA ARG A 153 17.34 -16.65 -26.18
C ARG A 153 17.43 -17.16 -24.73
N LEU A 154 16.76 -16.45 -23.79
CA LEU A 154 16.64 -16.91 -22.41
C LEU A 154 15.98 -18.31 -22.40
N PRO A 155 16.54 -19.29 -21.68
CA PRO A 155 15.92 -20.59 -21.53
C PRO A 155 14.56 -20.46 -20.83
N TRP A 156 13.60 -21.28 -21.21
CA TRP A 156 12.24 -21.26 -20.69
C TRP A 156 12.17 -21.22 -19.15
N SER A 157 13.08 -21.92 -18.48
CA SER A 157 13.15 -21.96 -17.01
C SER A 157 13.45 -20.58 -16.40
N GLN A 158 14.31 -19.77 -17.03
CA GLN A 158 14.60 -18.40 -16.59
C GLN A 158 13.44 -17.45 -16.88
N LEU A 159 12.78 -17.62 -18.01
CA LEU A 159 11.62 -16.81 -18.39
C LEU A 159 10.43 -17.05 -17.45
N VAL A 160 10.19 -18.31 -17.06
CA VAL A 160 9.18 -18.67 -16.05
C VAL A 160 9.55 -18.09 -14.69
N ALA A 161 10.80 -18.24 -14.24
CA ALA A 161 11.25 -17.70 -12.96
C ALA A 161 11.08 -16.19 -12.91
N TYR A 162 11.47 -15.47 -13.97
CA TYR A 162 11.29 -14.03 -14.08
C TYR A 162 9.82 -13.61 -14.06
N GLY A 163 8.96 -14.32 -14.80
CA GLY A 163 7.52 -14.06 -14.78
C GLY A 163 6.90 -14.23 -13.38
N VAL A 164 7.33 -15.25 -12.64
CA VAL A 164 6.89 -15.43 -11.24
C VAL A 164 7.47 -14.35 -10.32
N GLN A 165 8.70 -13.89 -10.54
CA GLN A 165 9.29 -12.77 -9.81
C GLN A 165 8.49 -11.49 -10.03
N LEU A 166 8.15 -11.17 -11.28
CA LEU A 166 7.28 -10.04 -11.61
C LEU A 166 5.90 -10.15 -10.95
N TYR A 167 5.35 -11.37 -10.89
CA TYR A 167 4.11 -11.60 -10.17
C TYR A 167 4.23 -11.23 -8.69
N PHE A 168 5.30 -11.60 -7.99
CA PHE A 168 5.52 -11.25 -6.59
C PHE A 168 5.62 -9.74 -6.40
N GLN A 169 6.43 -9.04 -7.19
CA GLN A 169 6.53 -7.57 -7.14
C GLN A 169 5.17 -6.91 -7.38
N HIS A 170 4.42 -7.41 -8.36
CA HIS A 170 3.13 -6.86 -8.71
C HIS A 170 2.06 -7.10 -7.63
N VAL A 171 2.10 -8.22 -6.92
CA VAL A 171 1.23 -8.51 -5.78
C VAL A 171 1.38 -7.43 -4.70
N ALA A 172 2.61 -7.06 -4.33
CA ALA A 172 2.87 -6.01 -3.33
C ALA A 172 2.34 -4.64 -3.80
N SER A 173 2.58 -4.27 -5.06
CA SER A 173 2.12 -3.01 -5.64
C SER A 173 0.59 -2.91 -5.66
N VAL A 174 -0.10 -3.93 -6.13
CA VAL A 174 -1.59 -3.97 -6.18
C VAL A 174 -2.21 -4.06 -4.79
N TYR A 175 -1.53 -4.70 -3.84
CA TYR A 175 -1.92 -4.66 -2.44
C TYR A 175 -1.92 -3.22 -1.90
N GLY A 176 -0.85 -2.46 -2.17
CA GLY A 176 -0.76 -1.05 -1.82
C GLY A 176 -1.88 -0.19 -2.43
N ASN A 177 -2.32 -0.51 -3.66
CA ASN A 177 -3.45 0.16 -4.29
C ASN A 177 -4.78 -0.12 -3.56
N GLY A 178 -4.95 -1.31 -3.03
CA GLY A 178 -6.13 -1.65 -2.23
C GLY A 178 -6.19 -0.92 -0.90
N ILE A 179 -5.06 -0.82 -0.20
CA ILE A 179 -4.95 -0.02 1.02
C ILE A 179 -5.26 1.45 0.72
N PHE A 180 -4.64 2.01 -0.32
CA PHE A 180 -4.89 3.37 -0.75
C PHE A 180 -6.36 3.63 -1.07
N GLY A 181 -7.00 2.75 -1.85
CA GLY A 181 -8.42 2.84 -2.17
C GLY A 181 -9.32 2.78 -0.95
N GLY A 182 -9.01 1.93 0.02
CA GLY A 182 -9.73 1.84 1.30
C GLY A 182 -9.59 3.13 2.13
N ILE A 183 -8.39 3.70 2.22
CA ILE A 183 -8.13 4.95 2.92
C ILE A 183 -8.84 6.12 2.23
N LEU A 184 -8.78 6.21 0.89
CA LEU A 184 -9.50 7.24 0.13
C LEU A 184 -11.02 7.17 0.36
N LEU A 185 -11.58 5.95 0.43
CA LEU A 185 -13.00 5.79 0.72
C LEU A 185 -13.35 6.31 2.12
N MET A 186 -12.50 6.03 3.11
CA MET A 186 -12.68 6.55 4.46
C MET A 186 -12.55 8.08 4.50
N LEU A 187 -11.56 8.65 3.83
CA LEU A 187 -11.36 10.09 3.70
C LEU A 187 -12.59 10.79 3.11
N GLU A 188 -13.14 10.24 2.03
CA GLU A 188 -14.33 10.78 1.38
C GLU A 188 -15.54 10.76 2.32
N CYS A 189 -15.66 9.70 3.11
CA CYS A 189 -16.71 9.60 4.10
C CYS A 189 -16.61 10.66 5.21
N TYR A 190 -15.41 10.95 5.69
CA TYR A 190 -15.19 12.05 6.65
C TYR A 190 -15.51 13.41 6.01
N ASN A 191 -15.10 13.66 4.77
CA ASN A 191 -15.40 14.89 4.05
C ASN A 191 -16.91 15.12 3.87
N GLN A 192 -17.64 14.06 3.54
CA GLN A 192 -19.09 14.15 3.36
C GLN A 192 -19.83 14.32 4.69
N LEU A 193 -19.37 13.64 5.75
CA LEU A 193 -19.98 13.77 7.07
C LEU A 193 -19.85 15.21 7.59
N GLU A 194 -18.73 15.87 7.32
CA GLU A 194 -18.52 17.29 7.68
C GLU A 194 -19.52 18.22 6.98
N ARG A 195 -19.96 17.87 5.74
CA ARG A 195 -20.83 18.74 4.91
C ARG A 195 -22.32 18.51 5.11
N GLU A 196 -22.72 17.26 5.32
CA GLU A 196 -24.14 16.88 5.14
C GLU A 196 -24.94 16.78 6.43
N GLU A 197 -24.32 16.73 7.62
CA GLU A 197 -25.05 16.43 8.84
C GLU A 197 -25.16 17.64 9.78
N PRO A 198 -26.33 18.34 9.78
CA PRO A 198 -26.57 19.45 10.70
C PRO A 198 -26.94 18.97 12.10
N ASN A 199 -27.35 17.70 12.27
CA ASN A 199 -27.80 17.17 13.56
C ASN A 199 -26.61 16.51 14.32
N LEU A 200 -26.25 17.09 15.47
CA LEU A 200 -25.12 16.67 16.30
C LEU A 200 -25.22 15.20 16.74
N ALA A 201 -26.38 14.74 17.19
CA ALA A 201 -26.54 13.38 17.68
C ALA A 201 -26.31 12.33 16.57
N ARG A 202 -26.82 12.59 15.38
CA ARG A 202 -26.57 11.73 14.19
C ARG A 202 -25.13 11.81 13.74
N LEU A 203 -24.50 12.99 13.83
CA LEU A 203 -23.08 13.19 13.51
C LEU A 203 -22.20 12.32 14.40
N LEU A 204 -22.41 12.38 15.73
CA LEU A 204 -21.66 11.60 16.72
C LEU A 204 -21.86 10.07 16.55
N GLN A 205 -23.10 9.63 16.30
CA GLN A 205 -23.39 8.21 16.05
C GLN A 205 -22.65 7.71 14.79
N LYS A 206 -22.66 8.50 13.72
CA LYS A 206 -21.96 8.16 12.48
C LYS A 206 -20.45 8.19 12.68
N GLU A 207 -19.90 9.19 13.38
CA GLU A 207 -18.47 9.26 13.70
C GLU A 207 -18.02 8.03 14.47
N GLY A 208 -18.74 7.61 15.52
CA GLY A 208 -18.41 6.40 16.27
C GLY A 208 -18.41 5.13 15.43
N SER A 209 -19.32 5.00 14.47
CA SER A 209 -19.33 3.87 13.54
C SER A 209 -18.15 3.89 12.58
N TRP A 210 -17.75 5.08 12.10
CA TRP A 210 -16.59 5.28 11.24
C TRP A 210 -15.27 5.01 11.95
N LEU A 211 -15.16 5.49 13.19
CA LEU A 211 -13.99 5.24 14.01
C LEU A 211 -13.77 3.73 14.24
N ARG A 212 -14.83 2.98 14.51
CA ARG A 212 -14.77 1.51 14.63
C ARG A 212 -14.33 0.85 13.34
N LEU A 213 -14.87 1.30 12.20
CA LEU A 213 -14.50 0.77 10.89
C LEU A 213 -13.03 1.05 10.56
N THR A 214 -12.55 2.28 10.83
CA THR A 214 -11.16 2.67 10.59
C THR A 214 -10.20 1.85 11.49
N ARG A 215 -10.53 1.68 12.77
CA ARG A 215 -9.74 0.80 13.67
C ARG A 215 -9.69 -0.64 13.18
N ARG A 216 -10.83 -1.16 12.71
CA ARG A 216 -10.89 -2.51 12.13
C ARG A 216 -10.06 -2.61 10.85
N PHE A 217 -10.11 -1.59 9.99
CA PHE A 217 -9.28 -1.50 8.79
C PHE A 217 -7.80 -1.55 9.14
N VAL A 218 -7.35 -0.70 10.08
CA VAL A 218 -5.95 -0.70 10.55
C VAL A 218 -5.58 -2.07 11.10
N LYS A 219 -6.40 -2.69 11.96
CA LYS A 219 -6.13 -4.01 12.54
C LYS A 219 -5.95 -5.10 11.48
N VAL A 220 -6.76 -5.10 10.43
CA VAL A 220 -6.68 -6.10 9.34
C VAL A 220 -5.46 -5.88 8.46
N PHE A 221 -5.12 -4.61 8.17
CA PHE A 221 -4.08 -4.26 7.22
C PHE A 221 -2.74 -3.87 7.85
N GLN A 222 -2.61 -3.74 9.17
CA GLN A 222 -1.40 -3.23 9.83
C GLN A 222 -0.13 -3.99 9.44
N LEU A 223 -0.16 -5.33 9.41
CA LEU A 223 1.00 -6.13 8.98
C LEU A 223 1.34 -5.85 7.51
N GLY A 224 0.32 -5.81 6.65
CA GLY A 224 0.54 -5.53 5.24
C GLY A 224 1.03 -4.12 4.97
N ILE A 225 0.54 -3.12 5.71
CA ILE A 225 1.05 -1.75 5.62
C ILE A 225 2.50 -1.69 6.07
N PHE A 226 2.85 -2.37 7.17
CA PHE A 226 4.22 -2.46 7.64
C PHE A 226 5.15 -3.06 6.59
N LEU A 227 4.79 -4.22 6.05
CA LEU A 227 5.58 -4.90 5.02
C LEU A 227 5.71 -4.07 3.73
N LEU A 228 4.62 -3.40 3.32
CA LEU A 228 4.64 -2.51 2.16
C LEU A 228 5.59 -1.33 2.37
N VAL A 229 5.47 -0.64 3.51
CA VAL A 229 6.30 0.54 3.83
C VAL A 229 7.77 0.13 3.94
N PHE A 230 8.05 -0.91 4.70
CA PHE A 230 9.41 -1.42 4.89
C PHE A 230 10.02 -1.91 3.57
N GLY A 231 9.30 -2.74 2.81
CA GLY A 231 9.78 -3.24 1.53
C GLY A 231 9.99 -2.14 0.50
N SER A 232 9.04 -1.20 0.37
CA SER A 232 9.21 -0.05 -0.53
C SER A 232 10.39 0.82 -0.13
N PHE A 233 10.60 1.05 1.17
CA PHE A 233 11.73 1.84 1.67
C PHE A 233 13.06 1.15 1.38
N VAL A 234 13.19 -0.15 1.67
CA VAL A 234 14.39 -0.93 1.34
C VAL A 234 14.66 -0.90 -0.16
N ASN A 235 13.64 -1.10 -1.00
CA ASN A 235 13.78 -1.02 -2.45
C ASN A 235 14.21 0.37 -2.93
N ILE A 236 13.72 1.45 -2.34
CA ILE A 236 14.19 2.82 -2.63
C ILE A 236 15.66 2.96 -2.29
N MET A 237 16.10 2.49 -1.11
CA MET A 237 17.50 2.56 -0.67
C MET A 237 18.43 1.77 -1.61
N VAL A 238 18.00 0.58 -2.03
CA VAL A 238 18.75 -0.24 -2.99
C VAL A 238 18.87 0.44 -4.36
N ASN A 239 17.78 1.04 -4.85
CA ASN A 239 17.82 1.77 -6.11
C ASN A 239 18.70 3.03 -6.02
N ILE A 240 18.70 3.74 -4.89
CA ILE A 240 19.62 4.87 -4.64
C ILE A 240 21.07 4.38 -4.66
N TYR A 241 21.37 3.29 -3.97
CA TYR A 241 22.71 2.71 -3.98
C TYR A 241 23.15 2.31 -5.38
N ALA A 242 22.29 1.61 -6.13
CA ALA A 242 22.55 1.24 -7.51
C ALA A 242 22.80 2.46 -8.40
N PHE A 243 21.96 3.49 -8.28
CA PHE A 243 22.10 4.74 -9.01
C PHE A 243 23.46 5.39 -8.74
N MET A 244 23.85 5.52 -7.47
CA MET A 244 25.11 6.12 -7.08
C MET A 244 26.31 5.31 -7.56
N SER A 245 26.26 3.98 -7.46
CA SER A 245 27.33 3.09 -7.97
C SER A 245 27.54 3.22 -9.48
N TYR A 246 26.45 3.36 -10.25
CA TYR A 246 26.56 3.61 -11.70
C TYR A 246 27.07 5.01 -12.00
N TYR A 247 26.68 6.02 -11.23
CA TYR A 247 27.12 7.39 -11.40
C TYR A 247 28.61 7.54 -11.17
N VAL A 248 29.13 6.96 -10.11
CA VAL A 248 30.57 7.00 -9.75
C VAL A 248 31.41 6.23 -10.77
N SER A 249 30.92 5.12 -11.32
CA SER A 249 31.65 4.33 -12.32
C SER A 249 31.62 4.90 -13.74
N LEU A 250 31.07 6.10 -13.95
CA LEU A 250 30.95 6.81 -15.24
C LEU A 250 30.28 6.03 -16.38
N HIS A 251 29.57 4.95 -16.07
CA HIS A 251 28.93 4.07 -17.06
C HIS A 251 27.55 4.52 -17.53
N GLY A 252 27.18 5.77 -17.27
CA GLY A 252 25.87 6.30 -17.59
C GLY A 252 24.77 5.69 -16.69
N VAL A 253 23.94 6.52 -16.10
CA VAL A 253 22.89 6.04 -15.20
C VAL A 253 21.76 5.43 -16.01
N PRO A 254 21.37 4.15 -15.78
CA PRO A 254 20.21 3.59 -16.43
C PRO A 254 18.96 4.36 -15.97
N LEU A 255 18.27 5.00 -16.91
CA LEU A 255 17.01 5.72 -16.68
C LEU A 255 15.98 4.87 -15.93
N THR A 256 16.04 3.54 -16.08
CA THR A 256 15.19 2.58 -15.41
C THR A 256 15.32 2.59 -13.88
N ILE A 257 16.55 2.73 -13.35
CA ILE A 257 16.79 2.74 -11.89
C ILE A 257 16.22 4.02 -11.26
N SER A 258 16.51 5.19 -11.86
CA SER A 258 15.96 6.46 -11.39
C SER A 258 14.44 6.46 -11.41
N ASN A 259 13.87 5.93 -12.50
CA ASN A 259 12.44 5.85 -12.68
C ASN A 259 11.78 4.94 -11.65
N ASN A 260 12.34 3.76 -11.38
CA ASN A 260 11.82 2.85 -10.36
C ASN A 260 11.85 3.48 -8.97
N CYS A 261 12.95 4.15 -8.61
CA CYS A 261 13.07 4.87 -7.35
C CYS A 261 11.96 5.93 -7.20
N LEU A 262 11.74 6.74 -8.24
CA LEU A 262 10.72 7.79 -8.26
C LEU A 262 9.31 7.21 -8.15
N VAL A 263 8.99 6.17 -8.92
CA VAL A 263 7.68 5.52 -8.90
C VAL A 263 7.38 4.93 -7.53
N LEU A 264 8.32 4.23 -6.92
CA LEU A 264 8.17 3.66 -5.58
C LEU A 264 7.97 4.76 -4.52
N ALA A 265 8.75 5.86 -4.59
CA ALA A 265 8.61 6.98 -3.67
C ALA A 265 7.24 7.65 -3.80
N ILE A 266 6.75 7.90 -5.01
CA ILE A 266 5.41 8.45 -5.26
C ILE A 266 4.33 7.50 -4.75
N GLN A 267 4.44 6.20 -5.00
CA GLN A 267 3.46 5.21 -4.56
C GLN A 267 3.40 5.13 -3.03
N LEU A 268 4.53 5.15 -2.36
CA LEU A 268 4.62 5.13 -0.89
C LEU A 268 4.08 6.43 -0.30
N HIS A 269 4.51 7.59 -0.82
CA HIS A 269 4.04 8.89 -0.37
C HIS A 269 2.52 9.04 -0.51
N ALA A 270 1.94 8.57 -1.61
CA ALA A 270 0.49 8.64 -1.82
C ALA A 270 -0.31 7.92 -0.71
N VAL A 271 0.15 6.75 -0.25
CA VAL A 271 -0.50 6.01 0.85
C VAL A 271 -0.37 6.77 2.17
N ILE A 272 0.82 7.28 2.47
CA ILE A 272 1.10 8.04 3.70
C ILE A 272 0.29 9.33 3.72
N LEU A 273 0.27 10.07 2.61
CA LEU A 273 -0.50 11.31 2.48
C LEU A 273 -2.01 11.08 2.65
N ALA A 274 -2.55 10.04 2.01
CA ALA A 274 -3.97 9.68 2.15
C ALA A 274 -4.32 9.35 3.61
N ALA A 275 -3.47 8.61 4.32
CA ALA A 275 -3.64 8.30 5.73
C ALA A 275 -3.57 9.55 6.61
N HIS A 276 -2.60 10.43 6.35
CA HIS A 276 -2.48 11.71 7.04
C HIS A 276 -3.71 12.60 6.85
N LEU A 277 -4.18 12.77 5.62
CA LEU A 277 -5.38 13.54 5.32
C LEU A 277 -6.62 12.95 6.01
N CYS A 278 -6.75 11.64 6.06
CA CYS A 278 -7.83 10.98 6.79
C CYS A 278 -7.80 11.31 8.29
N GLN A 279 -6.61 11.31 8.92
CA GLN A 279 -6.41 11.67 10.32
C GLN A 279 -6.77 13.14 10.58
N VAL A 280 -6.27 14.06 9.74
CA VAL A 280 -6.55 15.49 9.84
C VAL A 280 -8.04 15.79 9.73
N ARG A 281 -8.73 15.15 8.76
CA ARG A 281 -10.18 15.33 8.57
C ARG A 281 -10.98 14.76 9.74
N SER A 282 -10.61 13.61 10.25
CA SER A 282 -11.23 13.04 11.45
C SER A 282 -11.06 13.96 12.67
N ALA A 283 -9.85 14.48 12.89
CA ALA A 283 -9.57 15.42 13.98
C ALA A 283 -10.38 16.72 13.85
N LYS A 284 -10.48 17.27 12.62
CA LYS A 284 -11.29 18.48 12.34
C LYS A 284 -12.77 18.27 12.62
N LEU A 285 -13.32 17.13 12.16
CA LEU A 285 -14.71 16.75 12.41
C LEU A 285 -14.99 16.71 13.92
N ARG A 286 -14.09 16.07 14.66
CA ARG A 286 -14.20 15.95 16.12
C ARG A 286 -14.14 17.30 16.84
N LYS A 287 -13.21 18.18 16.42
CA LYS A 287 -13.18 19.55 16.95
C LYS A 287 -14.50 20.28 16.72
N LYS A 288 -15.12 20.09 15.55
CA LYS A 288 -16.46 20.64 15.25
C LYS A 288 -17.53 20.04 16.17
N CYS A 289 -17.50 18.72 16.43
CA CYS A 289 -18.42 18.07 17.36
C CYS A 289 -18.27 18.65 18.78
N SER A 290 -17.03 18.78 19.30
CA SER A 290 -16.80 19.34 20.65
C SER A 290 -17.22 20.80 20.77
N GLN A 291 -17.10 21.60 19.72
CA GLN A 291 -17.58 22.98 19.71
C GLN A 291 -19.12 23.07 19.73
N LEU A 292 -19.81 22.10 19.12
CA LEU A 292 -21.26 22.03 19.16
C LEU A 292 -21.82 21.49 20.49
N GLU A 293 -21.02 20.76 21.27
CA GLU A 293 -21.39 20.32 22.62
C GLU A 293 -21.41 21.51 23.63
N HIS A 294 -20.71 22.61 23.32
CA HIS A 294 -20.70 23.86 24.12
C HIS A 294 -21.81 24.83 23.69
N VAL A 295 -22.97 24.33 23.28
CA VAL A 295 -24.15 25.17 23.00
C VAL A 295 -24.81 25.64 24.31
N PRO A 296 -25.30 26.90 24.37
CA PRO A 296 -25.46 27.71 25.60
C PRO A 296 -26.47 27.17 26.57
N GLU A 297 -26.24 27.52 27.83
CA GLU A 297 -26.99 27.42 29.06
C GLU A 297 -28.50 27.75 28.91
N GLY A 298 -29.27 26.80 28.42
CA GLY A 298 -30.73 26.93 28.32
C GLY A 298 -31.47 25.60 28.27
N LEU A 299 -30.73 24.51 28.09
CA LEU A 299 -31.29 23.16 28.16
C LEU A 299 -31.12 22.61 29.59
N THR A 300 -32.23 22.24 30.22
CA THR A 300 -32.19 21.57 31.52
C THR A 300 -31.29 20.30 31.42
N GLN A 301 -30.54 20.08 32.51
CA GLN A 301 -29.58 18.95 32.62
C GLN A 301 -30.19 17.58 32.30
N GLU A 302 -31.52 17.44 32.54
CA GLU A 302 -32.29 16.23 32.15
C GLU A 302 -32.49 16.09 30.64
N GLN A 303 -32.68 17.17 29.90
CA GLN A 303 -32.76 17.12 28.43
C GLN A 303 -31.39 16.86 27.79
N ALA A 304 -30.30 17.36 28.39
CA ALA A 304 -28.96 17.07 27.98
C ALA A 304 -28.58 15.58 28.26
N MET A 305 -29.03 15.00 29.39
CA MET A 305 -28.82 13.58 29.69
C MET A 305 -29.71 12.65 28.83
N ALA A 306 -30.96 13.03 28.55
CA ALA A 306 -31.84 12.26 27.68
C ALA A 306 -31.41 12.30 26.19
N SER A 307 -30.76 13.37 25.76
CA SER A 307 -30.18 13.47 24.41
C SER A 307 -28.81 12.84 24.26
N ASN A 308 -28.16 12.41 25.37
CA ASN A 308 -26.80 11.89 25.35
C ASN A 308 -26.75 10.43 25.91
N PRO A 309 -27.25 9.41 25.13
CA PRO A 309 -27.18 8.02 25.55
C PRO A 309 -25.76 7.41 25.47
N PHE A 310 -24.74 8.22 25.14
CA PHE A 310 -23.36 7.75 25.04
C PHE A 310 -22.48 8.38 26.11
N PRO A 311 -21.83 7.53 26.96
CA PRO A 311 -20.82 8.03 27.86
C PRO A 311 -19.71 8.66 27.05
N LEU A 312 -19.42 9.91 27.37
CA LEU A 312 -18.26 10.71 27.00
C LEU A 312 -17.22 9.96 26.19
N LEU A 313 -17.23 10.15 24.89
CA LEU A 313 -16.13 9.74 24.03
C LEU A 313 -14.88 10.45 24.58
N THR A 314 -14.08 9.71 25.35
CA THR A 314 -12.85 10.22 25.95
C THR A 314 -12.01 10.93 24.91
N PRO A 315 -11.36 12.08 25.27
CA PRO A 315 -10.57 12.90 24.33
C PRO A 315 -9.44 12.14 23.60
N THR A 316 -9.14 10.93 24.01
CA THR A 316 -8.03 10.09 23.53
C THR A 316 -8.28 9.31 22.23
N SER A 317 -9.48 9.37 21.64
CA SER A 317 -9.85 8.49 20.51
C SER A 317 -9.70 9.09 19.11
N ASN A 318 -8.73 9.98 18.87
CA ASN A 318 -8.43 10.43 17.51
C ASN A 318 -8.07 9.22 16.61
N VAL A 319 -8.57 9.24 15.37
CA VAL A 319 -8.14 8.27 14.38
C VAL A 319 -6.65 8.45 14.15
N LYS A 320 -5.87 7.45 14.51
CA LYS A 320 -4.46 7.37 14.18
C LYS A 320 -4.19 6.03 13.53
N PHE A 321 -3.46 6.03 12.43
CA PHE A 321 -3.01 4.82 11.76
C PHE A 321 -1.74 4.31 12.45
N HIS A 322 -1.89 3.79 13.68
CA HIS A 322 -0.80 3.12 14.40
C HIS A 322 -0.52 1.76 13.74
N ILE A 323 0.67 1.60 13.22
CA ILE A 323 1.10 0.39 12.54
C ILE A 323 1.96 -0.43 13.50
N LEU A 324 1.43 -1.56 13.94
CA LEU A 324 2.05 -2.49 14.90
C LEU A 324 2.54 -1.83 16.20
N GLY A 325 2.08 -0.62 16.53
CA GLY A 325 2.59 0.17 17.65
C GLY A 325 3.97 0.78 17.43
N ILE A 326 4.57 0.61 16.25
CA ILE A 326 5.94 1.04 15.94
C ILE A 326 5.94 2.51 15.47
N PHE A 327 5.04 2.87 14.55
CA PHE A 327 4.95 4.22 14.00
C PHE A 327 3.50 4.61 13.66
N VAL A 328 3.28 5.91 13.49
CA VAL A 328 2.03 6.47 12.97
C VAL A 328 2.24 6.81 11.49
N LEU A 329 1.32 6.37 10.64
CA LEU A 329 1.40 6.61 9.19
C LEU A 329 0.90 8.04 8.90
N ASP A 330 1.79 9.02 8.97
CA ASP A 330 1.52 10.44 8.75
C ASP A 330 2.68 11.15 8.01
N ASN A 331 2.53 12.45 7.76
CA ASN A 331 3.57 13.23 7.08
C ASN A 331 4.88 13.32 7.88
N SER A 332 4.85 13.26 9.21
CA SER A 332 6.07 13.27 10.02
C SER A 332 6.89 12.01 9.77
N PHE A 333 6.20 10.87 9.64
CA PHE A 333 6.85 9.62 9.26
C PHE A 333 7.44 9.68 7.84
N TRP A 334 6.75 10.31 6.88
CA TRP A 334 7.31 10.52 5.54
C TRP A 334 8.59 11.35 5.58
N LEU A 335 8.60 12.46 6.30
CA LEU A 335 9.78 13.31 6.46
C LEU A 335 10.93 12.54 7.12
N PHE A 336 10.65 11.67 8.09
CA PHE A 336 11.65 10.78 8.69
C PHE A 336 12.27 9.85 7.63
N LEU A 337 11.46 9.21 6.79
CA LEU A 337 11.97 8.33 5.72
C LEU A 337 12.83 9.09 4.72
N VAL A 338 12.41 10.28 4.29
CA VAL A 338 13.17 11.14 3.37
C VAL A 338 14.49 11.57 4.00
N SER A 339 14.47 12.01 5.26
CA SER A 339 15.69 12.42 5.99
C SER A 339 16.69 11.26 6.08
N TYR A 340 16.20 10.05 6.38
CA TYR A 340 17.05 8.87 6.44
C TYR A 340 17.65 8.52 5.06
N ALA A 341 16.87 8.62 3.99
CA ALA A 341 17.35 8.40 2.63
C ALA A 341 18.42 9.43 2.23
N MET A 342 18.23 10.71 2.58
CA MET A 342 19.22 11.75 2.33
C MET A 342 20.54 11.50 3.08
N ASN A 343 20.46 11.14 4.37
CA ASN A 343 21.66 10.77 5.14
C ASN A 343 22.40 9.59 4.51
N PHE A 344 21.68 8.59 4.02
CA PHE A 344 22.26 7.45 3.33
C PHE A 344 23.00 7.85 2.05
N ILE A 345 22.43 8.76 1.25
CA ILE A 345 23.10 9.31 0.06
C ILE A 345 24.42 9.99 0.45
N VAL A 346 24.41 10.81 1.50
CA VAL A 346 25.62 11.52 1.98
C VAL A 346 26.69 10.53 2.36
N VAL A 347 26.35 9.48 3.11
CA VAL A 347 27.30 8.44 3.53
C VAL A 347 27.91 7.72 2.31
N ILE A 348 27.08 7.35 1.32
CA ILE A 348 27.59 6.69 0.09
C ILE A 348 28.55 7.62 -0.65
N LEU A 349 28.21 8.91 -0.79
CA LEU A 349 29.07 9.88 -1.45
C LEU A 349 30.42 10.02 -0.75
N GLN A 350 30.43 10.14 0.60
CA GLN A 350 31.65 10.25 1.38
C GLN A 350 32.55 9.04 1.19
N THR A 351 32.01 7.82 1.33
CA THR A 351 32.78 6.58 1.12
C THR A 351 33.30 6.45 -0.30
N SER A 352 32.52 6.87 -1.30
CA SER A 352 32.94 6.84 -2.71
C SER A 352 34.08 7.82 -3.00
N PHE A 353 34.05 9.02 -2.41
CA PHE A 353 35.13 9.99 -2.57
C PHE A 353 36.43 9.55 -1.86
N GLU A 354 36.33 8.90 -0.72
CA GLU A 354 37.51 8.33 -0.02
C GLU A 354 38.20 7.26 -0.88
N HIS A 355 37.45 6.34 -1.50
CA HIS A 355 38.02 5.33 -2.40
C HIS A 355 38.68 5.92 -3.66
N ILE A 356 38.13 6.98 -4.23
CA ILE A 356 38.73 7.68 -5.37
C ILE A 356 40.06 8.33 -4.96
N ASN A 357 40.09 8.96 -3.79
CA ASN A 357 41.30 9.64 -3.31
C ASN A 357 42.43 8.68 -2.93
N HIS A 358 42.14 7.45 -2.53
CA HIS A 358 43.12 6.42 -2.21
C HIS A 358 43.58 5.60 -3.42
N GLY A 359 43.07 5.89 -4.65
CA GLY A 359 43.53 5.23 -5.88
C GLY A 359 43.15 3.76 -6.00
N GLU A 360 42.16 3.30 -5.27
CA GLU A 360 41.68 1.90 -5.22
C GLU A 360 40.62 1.54 -6.29
N ILE A 361 40.45 2.39 -7.32
CA ILE A 361 39.51 2.14 -8.42
C ILE A 361 40.27 2.00 -9.74
#